data_a0a2a3fcf12b000d5454a0d1c3f0e583
#
_entry.id   a0a2a3fcf12b000d5454a0d1c3f0e583
#
_cell.length_a   1.000
_cell.length_b   1.000
_cell.length_c   1.000
_cell.angle_alpha   90.00
_cell.angle_beta   90.00
_cell.angle_gamma   90.00
#
_symmetry.space_group_name_H-M   'P 1'
#
loop_
_entity.id
_entity.type
_entity.pdbx_description
1 polymer ?
#
loop_
_entity_poly.entity_id
_entity_poly.type
_entity_poly.pdbx_seq_one_letter_code
_entity_poly.pdbx_strand_id
1 'polypeptide(L)'
;MAENTQTAKLRVMEEANFRELYHRYQYIECPEDMDALKNSFTVMEGATGILTYCYIEEGLGLSFYILCSAKMDGTELEAGPDVTAQMARVRYGDVCYKKFLDQGELDVDWSAFDGIAAQTREQFETKEKLRQLIYDLELIDGSRNVECPEYVSVIVQKAGLYPEYVWVKCTGFGETEIYGELLEAPKQDFGLRKDDAITFQMVQAEGKI
;
A
#
# COMPACT_ATOMS: atom_id res chain seq x y z
N MET A 1 23.51 17.41 -27.13
CA MET A 1 22.27 16.99 -26.45
C MET A 1 22.66 16.66 -25.02
N ALA A 2 22.25 17.45 -24.05
CA ALA A 2 22.56 17.17 -22.65
C ALA A 2 21.64 16.02 -22.21
N GLU A 3 22.24 14.87 -21.90
CA GLU A 3 21.55 13.79 -21.20
C GLU A 3 21.11 14.35 -19.83
N ASN A 4 19.82 14.49 -19.67
CA ASN A 4 19.23 14.86 -18.40
C ASN A 4 19.25 13.59 -17.52
N THR A 5 20.41 13.30 -16.95
CA THR A 5 20.57 12.20 -15.97
C THR A 5 19.83 12.64 -14.70
N GLN A 6 18.52 12.40 -14.68
CA GLN A 6 17.71 12.61 -13.50
C GLN A 6 18.16 11.56 -12.49
N THR A 7 18.95 11.97 -11.53
CA THR A 7 19.41 11.10 -10.43
C THR A 7 18.19 10.61 -9.69
N ALA A 8 17.93 9.31 -9.71
CA ALA A 8 16.86 8.68 -8.96
C ALA A 8 16.98 9.09 -7.48
N LYS A 9 15.94 9.72 -6.93
CA LYS A 9 15.95 10.22 -5.56
C LYS A 9 15.18 9.29 -4.66
N LEU A 10 15.89 8.54 -3.83
CA LEU A 10 15.29 7.74 -2.76
C LEU A 10 14.35 8.60 -1.89
N ARG A 11 13.10 8.15 -1.75
CA ARG A 11 12.06 8.75 -0.91
C ARG A 11 11.72 7.82 0.24
N VAL A 12 11.28 8.35 1.38
CA VAL A 12 10.76 7.54 2.48
C VAL A 12 9.37 7.03 2.10
N MET A 13 9.08 5.75 2.34
CA MET A 13 7.84 5.13 1.86
C MET A 13 6.58 5.72 2.52
N GLU A 14 6.65 6.17 3.76
CA GLU A 14 5.53 6.83 4.44
C GLU A 14 5.09 8.16 3.81
N GLU A 15 5.94 8.76 2.96
CA GLU A 15 5.61 9.97 2.20
C GLU A 15 4.81 9.68 0.91
N ALA A 16 4.74 8.41 0.52
CA ALA A 16 3.99 7.97 -0.66
C ALA A 16 2.54 7.69 -0.30
N ASN A 17 1.61 8.04 -1.19
CA ASN A 17 0.25 7.56 -1.07
C ASN A 17 0.14 6.10 -1.58
N PHE A 18 -0.94 5.40 -1.21
CA PHE A 18 -1.09 4.00 -1.58
C PHE A 18 -1.12 3.76 -3.10
N ARG A 19 -1.61 4.74 -3.91
CA ARG A 19 -1.68 4.62 -5.39
C ARG A 19 -0.30 4.69 -6.04
N GLU A 20 0.66 5.31 -5.39
CA GLU A 20 2.05 5.31 -5.83
C GLU A 20 2.75 3.98 -5.58
N LEU A 21 2.21 3.16 -4.67
CA LEU A 21 2.78 1.88 -4.28
C LEU A 21 2.04 0.70 -4.90
N TYR A 22 0.72 0.75 -4.90
CA TYR A 22 -0.16 -0.35 -5.25
C TYR A 22 -0.05 -0.77 -6.72
N HIS A 23 0.09 -2.07 -6.96
CA HIS A 23 0.31 -2.69 -8.28
C HIS A 23 1.56 -2.19 -9.01
N ARG A 24 2.55 -1.76 -8.25
CA ARG A 24 3.81 -1.30 -8.81
C ARG A 24 4.96 -2.10 -8.24
N TYR A 25 6.07 -2.09 -8.98
CA TYR A 25 7.33 -2.63 -8.52
C TYR A 25 8.13 -1.52 -7.83
N GLN A 26 8.85 -1.90 -6.76
CA GLN A 26 9.71 -0.98 -6.01
C GLN A 26 11.04 -1.64 -5.66
N TYR A 27 12.08 -0.83 -5.59
CA TYR A 27 13.27 -1.16 -4.84
C TYR A 27 13.14 -0.56 -3.44
N ILE A 28 13.31 -1.38 -2.40
CA ILE A 28 13.28 -0.96 -1.00
C ILE A 28 14.69 -1.10 -0.43
N GLU A 29 15.29 0.03 0.00
CA GLU A 29 16.61 0.06 0.63
C GLU A 29 16.52 -0.46 2.07
N CYS A 30 17.20 -1.57 2.37
CA CYS A 30 17.19 -2.20 3.69
C CYS A 30 18.47 -3.01 3.95
N PRO A 31 19.67 -2.40 3.86
CA PRO A 31 20.94 -3.11 4.00
C PRO A 31 21.09 -3.81 5.35
N GLU A 32 20.50 -3.25 6.40
CA GLU A 32 20.51 -3.79 7.75
C GLU A 32 19.73 -5.10 7.91
N ASP A 33 18.76 -5.37 7.01
CA ASP A 33 17.91 -6.56 7.09
C ASP A 33 18.43 -7.73 6.25
N MET A 34 19.44 -7.49 5.40
CA MET A 34 19.93 -8.49 4.44
C MET A 34 20.39 -9.79 5.11
N ASP A 35 21.02 -9.73 6.27
CA ASP A 35 21.45 -10.93 7.01
C ASP A 35 20.27 -11.73 7.56
N ALA A 36 19.23 -11.07 8.02
CA ALA A 36 18.00 -11.74 8.47
C ALA A 36 17.27 -12.41 7.30
N LEU A 37 17.21 -11.74 6.15
CA LEU A 37 16.54 -12.24 4.94
C LEU A 37 17.21 -13.48 4.34
N LYS A 38 18.50 -13.72 4.58
CA LYS A 38 19.21 -14.96 4.17
C LYS A 38 18.58 -16.24 4.72
N ASN A 39 17.82 -16.12 5.81
CA ASN A 39 17.08 -17.26 6.37
C ASN A 39 15.84 -17.65 5.56
N SER A 40 15.36 -16.74 4.70
CA SER A 40 14.11 -16.90 3.96
C SER A 40 14.33 -17.18 2.47
N PHE A 41 15.37 -16.60 1.88
CA PHE A 41 15.71 -16.78 0.46
C PHE A 41 17.20 -16.50 0.19
N THR A 42 17.64 -16.78 -1.04
CA THR A 42 19.02 -16.51 -1.47
C THR A 42 19.24 -15.00 -1.66
N VAL A 43 20.06 -14.43 -0.80
CA VAL A 43 20.48 -13.02 -0.89
C VAL A 43 21.80 -12.93 -1.59
N MET A 44 21.90 -12.09 -2.64
CA MET A 44 23.13 -11.85 -3.36
C MET A 44 24.19 -11.15 -2.49
N GLU A 45 25.46 -11.35 -2.82
CA GLU A 45 26.56 -10.71 -2.10
C GLU A 45 26.53 -9.18 -2.34
N GLY A 46 26.64 -8.42 -1.24
CA GLY A 46 26.63 -6.96 -1.29
C GLY A 46 25.26 -6.35 -1.57
N ALA A 47 24.15 -7.10 -1.42
CA ALA A 47 22.82 -6.56 -1.55
C ALA A 47 22.58 -5.39 -0.58
N THR A 48 21.93 -4.34 -1.07
CA THR A 48 21.58 -3.13 -0.32
C THR A 48 20.07 -3.01 -0.08
N GLY A 49 19.27 -3.89 -0.72
CA GLY A 49 17.82 -3.87 -0.61
C GLY A 49 17.17 -5.03 -1.36
N ILE A 50 15.88 -4.89 -1.56
CA ILE A 50 15.01 -5.89 -2.20
C ILE A 50 14.22 -5.26 -3.33
N LEU A 51 13.98 -6.01 -4.41
CA LEU A 51 12.94 -5.71 -5.39
C LEU A 51 11.64 -6.35 -4.95
N THR A 52 10.57 -5.60 -5.06
CA THR A 52 9.25 -6.03 -4.59
C THR A 52 8.15 -5.68 -5.57
N TYR A 53 7.02 -6.40 -5.45
CA TYR A 53 5.74 -6.05 -6.06
C TYR A 53 4.71 -5.76 -4.97
N CYS A 54 4.09 -4.58 -5.00
CA CYS A 54 3.10 -4.18 -4.00
C CYS A 54 1.69 -4.62 -4.39
N TYR A 55 0.98 -5.20 -3.43
CA TYR A 55 -0.41 -5.63 -3.54
C TYR A 55 -1.16 -5.38 -2.23
N ILE A 56 -2.49 -5.51 -2.25
CA ILE A 56 -3.30 -5.41 -1.03
C ILE A 56 -3.76 -6.81 -0.62
N GLU A 57 -3.52 -7.15 0.65
CA GLU A 57 -4.05 -8.38 1.26
C GLU A 57 -5.21 -8.03 2.17
N GLU A 58 -6.39 -8.60 1.93
CA GLU A 58 -7.62 -8.28 2.67
C GLU A 58 -7.41 -8.39 4.19
N GLY A 59 -7.72 -7.30 4.91
CA GLY A 59 -7.59 -7.21 6.35
C GLY A 59 -6.17 -7.08 6.89
N LEU A 60 -5.16 -7.12 6.00
CA LEU A 60 -3.74 -6.96 6.34
C LEU A 60 -3.09 -5.76 5.63
N GLY A 61 -3.77 -5.21 4.62
CA GLY A 61 -3.36 -4.01 3.94
C GLY A 61 -2.25 -4.19 2.90
N LEU A 62 -1.51 -3.11 2.66
CA LEU A 62 -0.39 -3.09 1.71
C LEU A 62 0.70 -4.07 2.11
N SER A 63 1.05 -4.91 1.17
CA SER A 63 2.03 -5.97 1.30
C SER A 63 2.94 -5.97 0.10
N PHE A 64 4.20 -6.31 0.30
CA PHE A 64 5.23 -6.31 -0.73
C PHE A 64 5.76 -7.72 -0.89
N TYR A 65 5.46 -8.33 -2.03
CA TYR A 65 6.04 -9.61 -2.42
C TYR A 65 7.50 -9.40 -2.80
N ILE A 66 8.43 -10.11 -2.20
CA ILE A 66 9.86 -10.01 -2.49
C ILE A 66 10.16 -10.82 -3.75
N LEU A 67 10.63 -10.15 -4.79
CA LEU A 67 11.01 -10.75 -6.07
C LEU A 67 12.43 -11.29 -6.02
N CYS A 68 13.35 -10.47 -5.54
CA CYS A 68 14.75 -10.83 -5.32
C CYS A 68 15.44 -9.82 -4.39
N SER A 69 16.65 -10.16 -3.93
CA SER A 69 17.56 -9.15 -3.37
C SER A 69 18.17 -8.32 -4.49
N ALA A 70 18.58 -7.10 -4.18
CA ALA A 70 19.19 -6.22 -5.16
C ALA A 70 20.32 -5.39 -4.54
N LYS A 71 21.29 -5.03 -5.39
CA LYS A 71 22.37 -4.12 -5.04
C LYS A 71 22.21 -2.84 -5.85
N MET A 72 22.13 -1.73 -5.14
CA MET A 72 22.12 -0.39 -5.73
C MET A 72 23.51 0.22 -5.60
N ASP A 73 24.07 0.68 -6.72
CA ASP A 73 25.31 1.45 -6.76
C ASP A 73 25.07 2.75 -7.56
N GLY A 74 24.84 3.83 -6.84
CA GLY A 74 24.44 5.09 -7.44
C GLY A 74 23.06 5.00 -8.09
N THR A 75 23.01 4.93 -9.42
CA THR A 75 21.79 4.78 -10.23
C THR A 75 21.66 3.40 -10.88
N GLU A 76 22.68 2.58 -10.78
CA GLU A 76 22.70 1.22 -11.35
C GLU A 76 22.15 0.23 -10.33
N LEU A 77 21.23 -0.62 -10.77
CA LEU A 77 20.63 -1.65 -9.95
C LEU A 77 20.98 -3.02 -10.55
N GLU A 78 21.58 -3.87 -9.72
CA GLU A 78 21.85 -5.27 -10.03
C GLU A 78 20.84 -6.15 -9.28
N ALA A 79 20.03 -6.91 -10.02
CA ALA A 79 19.09 -7.85 -9.44
C ALA A 79 19.74 -9.19 -9.12
N GLY A 80 19.46 -9.72 -7.96
CA GLY A 80 19.90 -11.04 -7.53
C GLY A 80 19.02 -12.17 -8.09
N PRO A 81 19.26 -13.41 -7.65
CA PRO A 81 18.42 -14.55 -8.03
C PRO A 81 16.99 -14.39 -7.58
N ASP A 82 16.04 -14.82 -8.43
CA ASP A 82 14.61 -14.79 -8.12
C ASP A 82 14.27 -15.62 -6.88
N VAL A 83 13.31 -15.12 -6.10
CA VAL A 83 12.76 -15.84 -4.95
C VAL A 83 11.72 -16.84 -5.46
N THR A 84 12.15 -18.04 -5.82
CA THR A 84 11.30 -19.02 -6.52
C THR A 84 10.55 -19.99 -5.61
N ALA A 85 10.94 -20.14 -4.35
CA ALA A 85 10.53 -21.31 -3.57
C ALA A 85 9.53 -21.04 -2.44
N GLN A 86 9.41 -19.82 -1.95
CA GLN A 86 8.47 -19.45 -0.89
C GLN A 86 8.05 -18.00 -1.09
N MET A 87 6.76 -17.72 -0.86
CA MET A 87 6.23 -16.37 -0.90
C MET A 87 6.82 -15.53 0.25
N ALA A 88 8.02 -15.02 0.04
CA ALA A 88 8.60 -14.06 0.95
C ALA A 88 7.89 -12.71 0.76
N ARG A 89 7.43 -12.11 1.85
CA ARG A 89 6.75 -10.82 1.83
C ARG A 89 7.08 -10.01 3.07
N VAL A 90 7.02 -8.71 2.91
CA VAL A 90 7.09 -7.74 4.02
C VAL A 90 5.80 -6.92 4.03
N ARG A 91 5.40 -6.44 5.20
CA ARG A 91 4.22 -5.60 5.38
C ARG A 91 4.60 -4.13 5.29
N TYR A 92 3.62 -3.27 4.95
CA TYR A 92 3.83 -1.84 4.95
C TYR A 92 4.42 -1.34 6.27
N GLY A 93 3.87 -1.77 7.42
CA GLY A 93 4.37 -1.38 8.73
C GLY A 93 5.83 -1.76 9.01
N ASP A 94 6.36 -2.79 8.32
CA ASP A 94 7.77 -3.21 8.46
C ASP A 94 8.72 -2.35 7.62
N VAL A 95 8.21 -1.66 6.60
CA VAL A 95 9.04 -0.94 5.60
C VAL A 95 8.66 0.52 5.39
N CYS A 96 7.60 1.03 6.02
CA CYS A 96 7.11 2.40 5.80
C CYS A 96 8.16 3.49 6.09
N TYR A 97 9.09 3.24 7.00
CA TYR A 97 10.19 4.15 7.34
C TYR A 97 11.43 3.96 6.46
N LYS A 98 11.44 2.96 5.59
CA LYS A 98 12.54 2.67 4.66
C LYS A 98 12.47 3.60 3.46
N LYS A 99 13.61 3.76 2.79
CA LYS A 99 13.66 4.48 1.53
C LYS A 99 13.35 3.54 0.37
N PHE A 100 12.74 4.07 -0.67
CA PHE A 100 12.40 3.31 -1.87
C PHE A 100 12.57 4.12 -3.15
N LEU A 101 12.61 3.39 -4.27
CA LEU A 101 12.48 3.90 -5.62
C LEU A 101 11.31 3.20 -6.31
N ASP A 102 10.53 3.96 -7.06
CA ASP A 102 9.46 3.42 -7.89
C ASP A 102 10.02 2.79 -9.17
N GLN A 103 9.27 1.86 -9.76
CA GLN A 103 9.64 1.19 -11.01
C GLN A 103 10.02 2.15 -12.15
N GLY A 104 9.42 3.32 -12.21
CA GLY A 104 9.71 4.32 -13.25
C GLY A 104 11.05 5.03 -13.07
N GLU A 105 11.70 4.88 -11.93
CA GLU A 105 13.01 5.47 -11.60
C GLU A 105 14.17 4.47 -11.78
N LEU A 106 13.85 3.23 -12.19
CA LEU A 106 14.79 2.11 -12.26
C LEU A 106 14.85 1.56 -13.68
N ASP A 107 16.07 1.28 -14.16
CA ASP A 107 16.31 0.59 -15.45
C ASP A 107 16.32 -0.93 -15.21
N VAL A 108 15.13 -1.50 -15.07
CA VAL A 108 14.90 -2.93 -14.83
C VAL A 108 13.89 -3.46 -15.84
N ASP A 109 14.17 -4.63 -16.42
CA ASP A 109 13.18 -5.35 -17.23
C ASP A 109 12.13 -6.02 -16.31
N TRP A 110 11.08 -5.28 -16.01
CA TRP A 110 9.99 -5.73 -15.15
C TRP A 110 9.16 -6.86 -15.75
N SER A 111 9.23 -7.08 -17.07
CA SER A 111 8.45 -8.14 -17.75
C SER A 111 8.81 -9.55 -17.25
N ALA A 112 10.03 -9.73 -16.74
CA ALA A 112 10.46 -10.96 -16.09
C ALA A 112 9.59 -11.34 -14.87
N PHE A 113 8.98 -10.35 -14.20
CA PHE A 113 8.20 -10.53 -12.98
C PHE A 113 6.67 -10.49 -13.19
N ASP A 114 6.18 -10.23 -14.42
CA ASP A 114 4.75 -10.11 -14.71
C ASP A 114 3.95 -11.35 -14.34
N GLY A 115 4.53 -12.53 -14.50
CA GLY A 115 3.91 -13.80 -14.10
C GLY A 115 3.67 -13.89 -12.59
N ILE A 116 4.64 -13.44 -11.79
CA ILE A 116 4.55 -13.40 -10.31
C ILE A 116 3.53 -12.36 -9.88
N ALA A 117 3.54 -11.16 -10.49
CA ALA A 117 2.58 -10.11 -10.21
C ALA A 117 1.14 -10.57 -10.50
N ALA A 118 0.90 -11.24 -11.65
CA ALA A 118 -0.39 -11.78 -12.00
C ALA A 118 -0.87 -12.84 -11.01
N GLN A 119 -0.01 -13.78 -10.63
CA GLN A 119 -0.32 -14.83 -9.64
C GLN A 119 -0.61 -14.22 -8.26
N THR A 120 0.15 -13.23 -7.84
CA THR A 120 -0.06 -12.53 -6.56
C THR A 120 -1.43 -11.85 -6.52
N ARG A 121 -1.82 -11.16 -7.61
CA ARG A 121 -3.16 -10.57 -7.72
C ARG A 121 -4.26 -11.62 -7.66
N GLU A 122 -4.14 -12.69 -8.42
CA GLU A 122 -5.12 -13.78 -8.41
C GLU A 122 -5.30 -14.41 -7.02
N GLN A 123 -4.21 -14.55 -6.28
CA GLN A 123 -4.24 -15.18 -4.96
C GLN A 123 -4.82 -14.29 -3.87
N PHE A 124 -4.50 -12.99 -3.86
CA PHE A 124 -4.80 -12.10 -2.73
C PHE A 124 -5.90 -11.08 -3.00
N GLU A 125 -6.16 -10.76 -4.27
CA GLU A 125 -7.13 -9.75 -4.67
C GLU A 125 -8.40 -10.37 -5.23
N THR A 126 -9.01 -11.25 -4.48
CA THR A 126 -10.14 -12.08 -4.93
C THR A 126 -11.46 -11.33 -5.11
N LYS A 127 -11.58 -10.08 -4.63
CA LYS A 127 -12.84 -9.33 -4.67
C LYS A 127 -12.77 -8.15 -5.63
N GLU A 128 -13.38 -8.29 -6.79
CA GLU A 128 -13.54 -7.22 -7.78
C GLU A 128 -14.19 -5.95 -7.20
N LYS A 129 -15.14 -6.10 -6.28
CA LYS A 129 -15.79 -4.98 -5.59
C LYS A 129 -14.84 -4.17 -4.71
N LEU A 130 -13.92 -4.82 -4.00
CA LEU A 130 -12.92 -4.13 -3.19
C LEU A 130 -11.93 -3.37 -4.08
N ARG A 131 -11.56 -3.97 -5.21
CA ARG A 131 -10.69 -3.35 -6.21
C ARG A 131 -11.33 -2.11 -6.82
N GLN A 132 -12.61 -2.17 -7.21
CA GLN A 132 -13.36 -1.02 -7.68
C GLN A 132 -13.44 0.08 -6.62
N LEU A 133 -13.72 -0.27 -5.35
CA LEU A 133 -13.77 0.67 -4.23
C LEU A 133 -12.44 1.41 -4.03
N ILE A 134 -11.32 0.75 -4.23
CA ILE A 134 -9.99 1.36 -4.08
C ILE A 134 -9.67 2.25 -5.28
N TYR A 135 -9.96 1.82 -6.51
CA TYR A 135 -9.54 2.56 -7.70
C TYR A 135 -10.50 3.67 -8.10
N ASP A 136 -11.81 3.46 -7.99
CA ASP A 136 -12.80 4.36 -8.58
C ASP A 136 -13.14 5.56 -7.67
N LEU A 137 -12.84 5.47 -6.36
CA LEU A 137 -13.17 6.52 -5.40
C LEU A 137 -11.94 7.34 -4.96
N GLU A 138 -11.29 8.02 -5.89
CA GLU A 138 -10.16 8.92 -5.58
C GLU A 138 -10.51 10.05 -4.61
N LEU A 139 -11.76 10.51 -4.62
CA LEU A 139 -12.23 11.60 -3.77
C LEU A 139 -12.11 11.33 -2.27
N ILE A 140 -12.05 10.08 -1.85
CA ILE A 140 -11.89 9.70 -0.44
C ILE A 140 -10.45 9.36 -0.04
N ASP A 141 -9.49 9.50 -0.96
CA ASP A 141 -8.10 9.11 -0.69
C ASP A 141 -7.49 9.86 0.50
N GLY A 142 -7.82 11.14 0.66
CA GLY A 142 -7.40 11.94 1.81
C GLY A 142 -7.92 11.47 3.17
N SER A 143 -8.91 10.57 3.18
CA SER A 143 -9.50 9.99 4.40
C SER A 143 -9.12 8.53 4.59
N ARG A 144 -8.38 7.93 3.65
CA ARG A 144 -7.96 6.53 3.72
C ARG A 144 -6.80 6.32 4.68
N ASN A 145 -6.77 5.15 5.27
CA ASN A 145 -5.58 4.65 5.93
C ASN A 145 -4.56 4.21 4.86
N VAL A 146 -3.32 4.63 4.96
CA VAL A 146 -2.28 4.31 3.95
C VAL A 146 -1.97 2.82 3.93
N GLU A 147 -1.86 2.19 5.09
CA GLU A 147 -1.58 0.76 5.21
C GLU A 147 -2.75 -0.10 4.73
N CYS A 148 -3.98 0.27 5.15
CA CYS A 148 -5.20 -0.44 4.79
C CYS A 148 -6.14 0.50 4.02
N PRO A 149 -6.00 0.65 2.70
CA PRO A 149 -6.76 1.63 1.91
C PRO A 149 -8.28 1.41 1.89
N GLU A 150 -8.75 0.23 2.27
CA GLU A 150 -10.17 -0.05 2.50
C GLU A 150 -10.72 0.59 3.80
N TYR A 151 -9.84 1.08 4.69
CA TYR A 151 -10.24 1.77 5.91
C TYR A 151 -10.29 3.27 5.66
N VAL A 152 -11.41 3.87 6.01
CA VAL A 152 -11.68 5.30 5.79
C VAL A 152 -12.05 5.97 7.10
N SER A 153 -11.48 7.14 7.35
CA SER A 153 -11.85 7.98 8.48
C SER A 153 -13.12 8.75 8.15
N VAL A 154 -14.17 8.56 8.94
CA VAL A 154 -15.51 9.14 8.76
C VAL A 154 -15.87 10.00 9.95
N ILE A 155 -16.50 11.16 9.73
CA ILE A 155 -17.02 12.00 10.80
C ILE A 155 -18.44 11.54 11.16
N VAL A 156 -18.65 11.18 12.42
CA VAL A 156 -19.98 10.94 12.97
C VAL A 156 -20.46 12.17 13.74
N GLN A 157 -21.75 12.52 13.56
CA GLN A 157 -22.36 13.69 14.19
C GLN A 157 -23.72 13.33 14.78
N LYS A 158 -24.03 13.88 15.97
CA LYS A 158 -25.33 13.75 16.63
C LYS A 158 -25.61 15.00 17.46
N ALA A 159 -26.85 15.48 17.46
CA ALA A 159 -27.24 16.63 18.24
C ALA A 159 -26.88 16.44 19.73
N GLY A 160 -26.21 17.41 20.32
CA GLY A 160 -25.77 17.37 21.71
C GLY A 160 -24.43 16.67 21.97
N LEU A 161 -23.76 16.14 20.94
CA LEU A 161 -22.42 15.56 21.01
C LEU A 161 -21.45 16.35 20.14
N TYR A 162 -20.16 16.26 20.45
CA TYR A 162 -19.11 16.79 19.56
C TYR A 162 -18.89 15.83 18.39
N PRO A 163 -18.63 16.35 17.16
CA PRO A 163 -18.24 15.50 16.04
C PRO A 163 -17.02 14.64 16.38
N GLU A 164 -17.03 13.40 15.95
CA GLU A 164 -15.93 12.45 16.21
C GLU A 164 -15.55 11.73 14.93
N TYR A 165 -14.23 11.52 14.73
CA TYR A 165 -13.71 10.69 13.66
C TYR A 165 -13.70 9.22 14.10
N VAL A 166 -14.21 8.36 13.24
CA VAL A 166 -14.21 6.91 13.43
C VAL A 166 -13.66 6.22 12.20
N TRP A 167 -12.99 5.10 12.39
CA TRP A 167 -12.52 4.28 11.29
C TRP A 167 -13.59 3.29 10.84
N VAL A 168 -13.76 3.19 9.53
CA VAL A 168 -14.75 2.36 8.86
C VAL A 168 -14.08 1.51 7.81
N LYS A 169 -14.29 0.20 7.84
CA LYS A 169 -13.93 -0.70 6.74
C LYS A 169 -14.99 -0.60 5.66
N CYS A 170 -14.63 -0.08 4.49
CA CYS A 170 -15.53 0.00 3.35
C CYS A 170 -15.86 -1.41 2.83
N THR A 171 -17.15 -1.70 2.67
CA THR A 171 -17.66 -3.01 2.19
C THR A 171 -18.38 -2.92 0.86
N GLY A 172 -18.67 -1.69 0.38
CA GLY A 172 -19.34 -1.44 -0.87
C GLY A 172 -19.66 0.02 -1.09
N PHE A 173 -20.22 0.33 -2.25
CA PHE A 173 -20.71 1.68 -2.58
C PHE A 173 -21.94 1.62 -3.48
N GLY A 174 -22.77 2.64 -3.38
CA GLY A 174 -23.89 2.92 -4.27
C GLY A 174 -23.58 4.14 -5.14
N GLU A 175 -24.60 4.76 -5.70
CA GLU A 175 -24.44 5.96 -6.55
C GLU A 175 -23.93 7.18 -5.76
N THR A 176 -24.39 7.37 -4.53
CA THR A 176 -24.05 8.52 -3.66
C THR A 176 -23.63 8.11 -2.26
N GLU A 177 -23.65 6.85 -1.93
CA GLU A 177 -23.45 6.32 -0.59
C GLU A 177 -22.33 5.29 -0.57
N ILE A 178 -21.60 5.26 0.55
CA ILE A 178 -20.58 4.26 0.82
C ILE A 178 -21.06 3.42 2.00
N TYR A 179 -20.93 2.11 1.87
CA TYR A 179 -21.30 1.14 2.91
C TYR A 179 -20.02 0.66 3.61
N GLY A 180 -20.12 0.46 4.92
CA GLY A 180 -18.99 -0.03 5.67
C GLY A 180 -19.37 -0.57 7.04
N GLU A 181 -18.36 -1.07 7.74
CA GLU A 181 -18.44 -1.58 9.10
C GLU A 181 -17.51 -0.79 10.00
N LEU A 182 -17.99 -0.39 11.18
CA LEU A 182 -17.19 0.32 12.17
C LEU A 182 -16.10 -0.57 12.73
N LEU A 183 -14.84 -0.12 12.66
CA LEU A 183 -13.69 -0.84 13.20
C LEU A 183 -13.58 -0.72 14.72
N GLU A 184 -14.14 0.36 15.29
CA GLU A 184 -14.14 0.62 16.72
C GLU A 184 -15.40 1.42 17.11
N ALA A 185 -15.82 1.31 18.36
CA ALA A 185 -16.90 2.14 18.87
C ALA A 185 -16.44 3.59 19.05
N PRO A 186 -17.28 4.60 18.75
CA PRO A 186 -16.98 5.99 19.10
C PRO A 186 -16.80 6.17 20.61
N LYS A 187 -16.06 7.20 21.02
CA LYS A 187 -15.81 7.52 22.44
C LYS A 187 -17.06 8.06 23.14
N GLN A 188 -17.89 8.80 22.38
CA GLN A 188 -19.15 9.33 22.88
C GLN A 188 -20.33 8.43 22.46
N ASP A 189 -21.46 8.53 23.13
CA ASP A 189 -22.66 7.70 22.86
C ASP A 189 -23.43 8.18 21.62
N PHE A 190 -22.93 7.85 20.44
CA PHE A 190 -23.66 8.03 19.18
C PHE A 190 -24.73 6.96 18.95
N GLY A 191 -24.79 5.93 19.79
CA GLY A 191 -25.63 4.75 19.59
C GLY A 191 -25.01 3.74 18.60
N LEU A 192 -23.72 3.88 18.31
CA LEU A 192 -22.95 3.04 17.40
C LEU A 192 -21.97 2.17 18.18
N ARG A 193 -21.72 0.97 17.70
CA ARG A 193 -20.81 -0.01 18.30
C ARG A 193 -19.82 -0.50 17.25
N LYS A 194 -18.74 -1.09 17.73
CA LYS A 194 -17.81 -1.84 16.85
C LYS A 194 -18.61 -2.88 16.05
N ASP A 195 -18.25 -3.06 14.80
CA ASP A 195 -18.81 -3.97 13.80
C ASP A 195 -20.24 -3.61 13.35
N ASP A 196 -20.80 -2.47 13.78
CA ASP A 196 -22.06 -1.96 13.24
C ASP A 196 -21.89 -1.59 11.76
N ALA A 197 -22.84 -2.04 10.94
CA ALA A 197 -22.94 -1.61 9.55
C ALA A 197 -23.42 -0.15 9.50
N ILE A 198 -22.70 0.67 8.75
CA ILE A 198 -23.06 2.07 8.56
C ILE A 198 -23.07 2.44 7.06
N THR A 199 -23.84 3.47 6.78
CA THR A 199 -23.85 4.12 5.46
C THR A 199 -23.45 5.58 5.66
N PHE A 200 -22.54 6.07 4.82
CA PHE A 200 -22.09 7.45 4.86
C PHE A 200 -21.98 8.04 3.45
N GLN A 201 -21.95 9.35 3.37
CA GLN A 201 -21.88 10.09 2.12
C GLN A 201 -20.63 10.96 2.10
N MET A 202 -20.10 11.19 0.90
CA MET A 202 -19.07 12.19 0.69
C MET A 202 -19.74 13.58 0.74
N VAL A 203 -19.25 14.43 1.63
CA VAL A 203 -19.66 15.83 1.67
C VAL A 203 -18.46 16.67 1.24
N GLN A 204 -18.61 17.39 0.13
CA GLN A 204 -17.61 18.36 -0.27
C GLN A 204 -17.67 19.54 0.70
N ALA A 205 -16.65 19.72 1.53
CA ALA A 205 -16.55 20.89 2.38
C ALA A 205 -16.35 22.13 1.47
N GLU A 206 -17.29 23.07 1.52
CA GLU A 206 -17.12 24.36 0.83
C GLU A 206 -15.82 25.03 1.30
N GLY A 207 -14.86 25.14 0.41
CA GLY A 207 -13.75 26.08 0.55
C GLY A 207 -12.40 25.58 1.03
N LYS A 208 -12.01 24.33 0.76
CA LYS A 208 -10.58 23.97 0.78
C LYS A 208 -10.28 23.00 -0.38
N ILE A 209 -9.69 23.57 -1.42
CA ILE A 209 -8.79 22.88 -2.33
C ILE A 209 -7.39 22.95 -1.73
#